data_9911209f288f477d75b174e0790226ca
#
_entry.id   9911209f288f477d75b174e0790226ca
#
_cell.length_a   1.000
_cell.length_b   1.000
_cell.length_c   1.000
_cell.angle_alpha   90.00
_cell.angle_beta   90.00
_cell.angle_gamma   90.00
#
_symmetry.space_group_name_H-M   'P 1'
#
loop_
_entity.id
_entity.type
_entity.pdbx_description
1 polymer ?
#
loop_
_entity_poly.entity_id
_entity_poly.type
_entity_poly.pdbx_seq_one_letter_code
_entity_poly.pdbx_strand_id
1 'polypeptide(L)'
;CELSDRIAAIASVTGSMNPGWFNSCNPSHPMPVMEIHGTADPTVLYTTVPNIIDFWRGINNCNNTPVLTNMPDINIIDGCTAEHQIWENGDNGATVEHYKIIGGEHSWPGALFPNGITNQDINAAEKIWEFFNKYDINGLILPTNIKNMTAEKSAKLIKIVDVLGRVTVPKANTLLFYIYKDGTVEKRILVK
;
A
#
# COMPACT_ATOMS: atom_id res chain seq x y z
N CYS A 1 -13.83 12.84 -3.11
CA CYS A 1 -13.38 14.21 -2.81
C CYS A 1 -13.98 14.72 -1.51
N GLU A 2 -15.27 14.54 -1.26
CA GLU A 2 -16.00 15.06 -0.10
C GLU A 2 -15.57 14.47 1.24
N LEU A 3 -15.03 13.25 1.23
CA LEU A 3 -14.56 12.54 2.42
C LEU A 3 -13.03 12.55 2.58
N SER A 4 -12.34 13.40 1.84
CA SER A 4 -10.87 13.43 1.86
C SER A 4 -10.29 13.79 3.23
N ASP A 5 -11.01 14.48 4.09
CA ASP A 5 -10.62 14.75 5.48
C ASP A 5 -10.66 13.51 6.40
N ARG A 6 -11.17 12.38 5.91
CA ARG A 6 -11.37 11.13 6.66
C ARG A 6 -10.72 9.90 6.04
N ILE A 7 -10.24 10.00 4.81
CA ILE A 7 -9.71 8.89 4.02
C ILE A 7 -8.27 9.20 3.62
N ALA A 8 -7.34 8.32 3.97
CA ALA A 8 -5.91 8.48 3.71
C ALA A 8 -5.48 8.14 2.27
N ALA A 9 -6.14 7.18 1.63
CA ALA A 9 -5.87 6.72 0.26
C ALA A 9 -7.11 6.02 -0.32
N ILE A 10 -7.20 5.95 -1.64
CA ILE A 10 -8.30 5.26 -2.33
C ILE A 10 -7.77 4.27 -3.35
N ALA A 11 -8.52 3.19 -3.58
CA ALA A 11 -8.25 2.23 -4.64
C ALA A 11 -9.54 1.91 -5.39
N SER A 12 -9.44 1.76 -6.71
CA SER A 12 -10.52 1.41 -7.60
C SER A 12 -10.14 0.17 -8.40
N VAL A 13 -11.06 -0.77 -8.55
CA VAL A 13 -10.89 -1.94 -9.41
C VAL A 13 -12.01 -1.95 -10.42
N THR A 14 -11.66 -1.88 -11.71
CA THR A 14 -12.60 -1.78 -12.84
C THR A 14 -13.62 -0.65 -12.70
N GLY A 15 -13.27 0.37 -11.91
CA GLY A 15 -14.12 1.53 -11.65
C GLY A 15 -13.92 2.67 -12.65
N SER A 16 -14.71 3.72 -12.50
CA SER A 16 -14.55 4.95 -13.25
C SER A 16 -14.97 6.16 -12.42
N MET A 17 -14.43 7.31 -12.77
CA MET A 17 -14.86 8.60 -12.24
C MET A 17 -15.53 9.40 -13.36
N ASN A 18 -16.74 9.90 -13.10
CA ASN A 18 -17.44 10.72 -14.09
C ASN A 18 -16.64 12.01 -14.36
N PRO A 19 -16.24 12.30 -15.60
CA PRO A 19 -15.49 13.51 -15.93
C PRO A 19 -16.18 14.82 -15.52
N GLY A 20 -17.51 14.83 -15.43
CA GLY A 20 -18.27 15.99 -14.94
C GLY A 20 -17.95 16.38 -13.48
N TRP A 21 -17.36 15.48 -12.70
CA TRP A 21 -16.98 15.74 -11.31
C TRP A 21 -15.55 16.24 -11.14
N PHE A 22 -14.72 16.19 -12.18
CA PHE A 22 -13.32 16.65 -12.10
C PHE A 22 -13.25 18.12 -11.62
N ASN A 23 -14.11 18.99 -12.13
CA ASN A 23 -14.09 20.41 -11.78
C ASN A 23 -14.59 20.70 -10.34
N SER A 24 -15.33 19.78 -9.74
CA SER A 24 -15.88 19.92 -8.38
C SER A 24 -15.12 19.12 -7.34
N CYS A 25 -14.22 18.24 -7.76
CA CYS A 25 -13.40 17.43 -6.88
C CYS A 25 -12.19 18.23 -6.39
N ASN A 26 -12.21 18.61 -5.13
CA ASN A 26 -11.12 19.34 -4.47
C ASN A 26 -10.85 18.71 -3.09
N PRO A 27 -10.04 17.65 -3.03
CA PRO A 27 -9.71 17.00 -1.78
C PRO A 27 -8.96 17.94 -0.84
N SER A 28 -9.13 17.76 0.47
CA SER A 28 -8.52 18.58 1.52
C SER A 28 -7.02 18.35 1.69
N HIS A 29 -6.51 17.25 1.14
CA HIS A 29 -5.08 16.90 1.10
C HIS A 29 -4.77 16.12 -0.19
N PRO A 30 -3.49 16.02 -0.61
CA PRO A 30 -3.10 15.14 -1.71
C PRO A 30 -3.59 13.71 -1.44
N MET A 31 -4.34 13.13 -2.38
CA MET A 31 -5.01 11.84 -2.22
C MET A 31 -4.26 10.76 -2.99
N PRO A 32 -3.53 9.86 -2.34
CA PRO A 32 -2.95 8.70 -3.01
C PRO A 32 -4.03 7.84 -3.65
N VAL A 33 -3.83 7.45 -4.91
CA VAL A 33 -4.83 6.72 -5.70
C VAL A 33 -4.21 5.51 -6.37
N MET A 34 -4.88 4.36 -6.28
CA MET A 34 -4.59 3.18 -7.07
C MET A 34 -5.77 2.85 -7.98
N GLU A 35 -5.50 2.63 -9.27
CA GLU A 35 -6.47 2.14 -10.25
C GLU A 35 -6.01 0.78 -10.79
N ILE A 36 -6.87 -0.23 -10.78
CA ILE A 36 -6.63 -1.55 -11.35
C ILE A 36 -7.69 -1.78 -12.42
N HIS A 37 -7.31 -1.90 -13.71
CA HIS A 37 -8.29 -1.92 -14.80
C HIS A 37 -7.86 -2.76 -15.99
N GLY A 38 -8.82 -3.52 -16.54
CA GLY A 38 -8.66 -4.33 -17.73
C GLY A 38 -8.74 -3.50 -19.02
N THR A 39 -7.82 -3.67 -19.95
CA THR A 39 -7.85 -2.93 -21.22
C THR A 39 -8.95 -3.38 -22.17
N ALA A 40 -9.49 -4.59 -21.99
CA ALA A 40 -10.59 -5.15 -22.75
C ALA A 40 -11.93 -5.11 -21.99
N ASP A 41 -12.04 -4.31 -20.92
CA ASP A 41 -13.25 -4.18 -20.11
C ASP A 41 -14.43 -3.69 -20.96
N PRO A 42 -15.50 -4.52 -21.13
CA PRO A 42 -16.65 -4.16 -21.92
C PRO A 42 -17.72 -3.38 -21.15
N THR A 43 -17.59 -3.30 -19.82
CA THR A 43 -18.58 -2.69 -18.92
C THR A 43 -18.18 -1.25 -18.57
N VAL A 44 -16.96 -1.06 -18.10
CA VAL A 44 -16.37 0.24 -17.84
C VAL A 44 -15.16 0.40 -18.76
N LEU A 45 -15.35 1.15 -19.82
CA LEU A 45 -14.37 1.23 -20.91
C LEU A 45 -13.03 1.80 -20.41
N TYR A 46 -11.95 1.10 -20.70
CA TYR A 46 -10.57 1.50 -20.35
C TYR A 46 -10.20 2.90 -20.88
N THR A 47 -10.85 3.36 -21.96
CA THR A 47 -10.58 4.67 -22.58
C THR A 47 -10.75 5.85 -21.62
N THR A 48 -11.46 5.68 -20.51
CA THR A 48 -11.64 6.72 -19.46
C THR A 48 -10.52 6.74 -18.45
N VAL A 49 -9.79 5.63 -18.27
CA VAL A 49 -8.77 5.45 -17.23
C VAL A 49 -7.62 6.44 -17.36
N PRO A 50 -7.02 6.71 -18.54
CA PRO A 50 -5.97 7.70 -18.67
C PRO A 50 -6.36 9.09 -18.15
N ASN A 51 -7.59 9.52 -18.39
CA ASN A 51 -8.08 10.82 -17.91
C ASN A 51 -8.19 10.86 -16.37
N ILE A 52 -8.59 9.75 -15.76
CA ILE A 52 -8.68 9.62 -14.29
C ILE A 52 -7.26 9.67 -13.68
N ILE A 53 -6.32 8.96 -14.27
CA ILE A 53 -4.92 8.97 -13.88
C ILE A 53 -4.35 10.40 -13.96
N ASP A 54 -4.54 11.07 -15.10
CA ASP A 54 -4.06 12.45 -15.32
C ASP A 54 -4.68 13.44 -14.35
N PHE A 55 -5.97 13.28 -14.04
CA PHE A 55 -6.66 14.11 -13.06
C PHE A 55 -6.04 13.98 -11.66
N TRP A 56 -5.90 12.76 -11.14
CA TRP A 56 -5.34 12.53 -9.82
C TRP A 56 -3.85 12.87 -9.74
N ARG A 57 -3.11 12.60 -10.81
CA ARG A 57 -1.71 13.02 -10.93
C ARG A 57 -1.56 14.54 -10.85
N GLY A 58 -2.45 15.28 -11.53
CA GLY A 58 -2.48 16.73 -11.46
C GLY A 58 -2.81 17.27 -10.08
N ILE A 59 -3.83 16.72 -9.41
CA ILE A 59 -4.20 17.12 -8.02
C ILE A 59 -3.07 16.84 -7.04
N ASN A 60 -2.43 15.68 -7.17
CA ASN A 60 -1.35 15.27 -6.27
C ASN A 60 0.01 15.90 -6.63
N ASN A 61 0.12 16.63 -7.72
CA ASN A 61 1.37 17.21 -8.22
C ASN A 61 2.48 16.16 -8.47
N CYS A 62 2.08 14.96 -8.91
CA CYS A 62 3.01 13.87 -9.22
C CYS A 62 3.80 14.12 -10.51
N ASN A 63 4.90 13.38 -10.70
CA ASN A 63 5.69 13.37 -11.92
C ASN A 63 4.83 13.12 -13.17
N ASN A 64 5.27 13.66 -14.32
CA ASN A 64 4.58 13.45 -15.60
C ASN A 64 4.80 12.05 -16.18
N THR A 65 5.92 11.42 -15.88
CA THR A 65 6.31 10.12 -16.42
C THR A 65 6.27 9.07 -15.30
N PRO A 66 5.59 7.93 -15.50
CA PRO A 66 5.56 6.88 -14.50
C PRO A 66 6.86 6.05 -14.50
N VAL A 67 7.15 5.45 -13.38
CA VAL A 67 7.99 4.26 -13.31
C VAL A 67 7.14 3.07 -13.74
N LEU A 68 7.58 2.34 -14.76
CA LEU A 68 6.86 1.20 -15.34
C LEU A 68 7.56 -0.11 -15.00
N THR A 69 6.81 -1.08 -14.53
CA THR A 69 7.27 -2.45 -14.26
C THR A 69 6.30 -3.45 -14.89
N ASN A 70 6.80 -4.32 -15.76
CA ASN A 70 6.02 -5.47 -16.21
C ASN A 70 5.95 -6.50 -15.09
N MET A 71 4.75 -6.90 -14.72
CA MET A 71 4.56 -7.97 -13.75
C MET A 71 4.91 -9.32 -14.40
N PRO A 72 5.46 -10.29 -13.64
CA PRO A 72 5.69 -11.63 -14.18
C PRO A 72 4.38 -12.27 -14.64
N ASP A 73 4.34 -12.78 -15.84
CA ASP A 73 3.25 -13.60 -16.38
C ASP A 73 3.37 -15.02 -15.80
N ILE A 74 2.71 -15.25 -14.65
CA ILE A 74 2.77 -16.50 -13.90
C ILE A 74 1.73 -17.47 -14.43
N ASN A 75 0.54 -16.97 -14.78
CA ASN A 75 -0.55 -17.75 -15.31
C ASN A 75 -0.73 -17.51 -16.82
N ILE A 76 0.13 -18.10 -17.61
CA ILE A 76 0.17 -17.94 -19.08
C ILE A 76 -1.10 -18.37 -19.83
N ILE A 77 -2.11 -18.93 -19.12
CA ILE A 77 -3.36 -19.40 -19.72
C ILE A 77 -4.57 -18.52 -19.37
N ASP A 78 -4.42 -17.48 -18.58
CA ASP A 78 -5.52 -16.59 -18.21
C ASP A 78 -5.89 -15.58 -19.31
N GLY A 79 -5.04 -15.46 -20.34
CA GLY A 79 -5.29 -14.66 -21.56
C GLY A 79 -4.96 -13.17 -21.40
N CYS A 80 -4.27 -12.76 -20.34
CA CYS A 80 -3.91 -11.38 -20.08
C CYS A 80 -2.57 -11.26 -19.34
N THR A 81 -2.01 -10.06 -19.29
CA THR A 81 -0.78 -9.75 -18.54
C THR A 81 -0.99 -8.46 -17.75
N ALA A 82 -0.09 -8.13 -16.81
CA ALA A 82 -0.20 -6.94 -16.01
C ALA A 82 1.06 -6.05 -16.10
N GLU A 83 0.82 -4.73 -16.18
CA GLU A 83 1.83 -3.69 -16.02
C GLU A 83 1.51 -2.88 -14.75
N HIS A 84 2.52 -2.54 -13.97
CA HIS A 84 2.42 -1.61 -12.85
C HIS A 84 3.10 -0.30 -13.22
N GLN A 85 2.34 0.79 -13.18
CA GLN A 85 2.77 2.15 -13.46
C GLN A 85 2.62 2.98 -12.17
N ILE A 86 3.68 3.73 -11.79
CA ILE A 86 3.68 4.56 -10.58
C ILE A 86 4.10 5.97 -10.97
N TRP A 87 3.24 6.95 -10.72
CA TRP A 87 3.58 8.38 -10.76
C TRP A 87 3.91 8.83 -9.34
N GLU A 88 5.20 9.07 -9.12
CA GLU A 88 5.78 9.39 -7.82
C GLU A 88 5.94 10.89 -7.60
N ASN A 89 6.51 11.24 -6.43
CA ASN A 89 6.91 12.59 -6.01
C ASN A 89 5.74 13.58 -5.93
N GLY A 90 4.55 13.08 -5.64
CA GLY A 90 3.42 13.94 -5.31
C GLY A 90 3.58 14.62 -3.94
N ASP A 91 2.78 15.66 -3.73
CA ASP A 91 2.75 16.39 -2.46
C ASP A 91 2.45 15.44 -1.30
N ASN A 92 3.10 15.64 -0.14
CA ASN A 92 3.06 14.75 1.03
C ASN A 92 3.42 13.29 0.72
N GLY A 93 4.17 13.04 -0.36
CA GLY A 93 4.58 11.71 -0.81
C GLY A 93 3.44 10.90 -1.46
N ALA A 94 2.35 11.56 -1.86
CA ALA A 94 1.28 10.89 -2.60
C ALA A 94 1.77 10.30 -3.91
N THR A 95 1.24 9.13 -4.27
CA THR A 95 1.45 8.52 -5.59
C THR A 95 0.13 8.31 -6.29
N VAL A 96 0.18 8.22 -7.62
CA VAL A 96 -0.87 7.60 -8.42
C VAL A 96 -0.31 6.30 -8.97
N GLU A 97 -0.97 5.19 -8.70
CA GLU A 97 -0.55 3.87 -9.14
C GLU A 97 -1.60 3.25 -10.07
N HIS A 98 -1.15 2.61 -11.13
CA HIS A 98 -2.04 1.92 -12.05
C HIS A 98 -1.54 0.51 -12.34
N TYR A 99 -2.35 -0.49 -12.01
CA TYR A 99 -2.20 -1.84 -12.53
C TYR A 99 -3.06 -1.96 -13.80
N LYS A 100 -2.39 -1.89 -14.95
CA LYS A 100 -3.01 -2.04 -16.27
C LYS A 100 -3.02 -3.50 -16.65
N ILE A 101 -4.21 -4.11 -16.70
CA ILE A 101 -4.38 -5.52 -17.08
C ILE A 101 -4.60 -5.59 -18.58
N ILE A 102 -3.56 -5.93 -19.33
CA ILE A 102 -3.58 -5.99 -20.80
C ILE A 102 -4.35 -7.23 -21.24
N GLY A 103 -5.47 -7.02 -21.93
CA GLY A 103 -6.39 -8.09 -22.34
C GLY A 103 -7.42 -8.47 -21.28
N GLY A 104 -7.28 -8.00 -20.03
CA GLY A 104 -8.23 -8.26 -18.96
C GLY A 104 -9.58 -7.57 -19.18
N GLU A 105 -10.66 -8.20 -18.73
CA GLU A 105 -12.03 -7.70 -18.81
C GLU A 105 -12.48 -7.06 -17.47
N HIS A 106 -13.82 -6.90 -17.30
CA HIS A 106 -14.44 -6.36 -16.08
C HIS A 106 -14.40 -7.37 -14.94
N SER A 107 -13.24 -7.53 -14.32
CA SER A 107 -12.98 -8.58 -13.36
C SER A 107 -12.05 -8.12 -12.23
N TRP A 108 -12.05 -8.88 -11.12
CA TRP A 108 -11.18 -8.65 -9.97
C TRP A 108 -9.92 -9.52 -10.09
N PRO A 109 -8.73 -8.98 -10.36
CA PRO A 109 -7.49 -9.76 -10.47
C PRO A 109 -7.24 -10.60 -9.22
N GLY A 110 -6.89 -11.88 -9.42
CA GLY A 110 -6.67 -12.84 -8.35
C GLY A 110 -7.96 -13.43 -7.75
N ALA A 111 -9.13 -13.20 -8.36
CA ALA A 111 -10.39 -13.80 -7.90
C ALA A 111 -10.36 -15.33 -8.00
N LEU A 112 -10.84 -16.02 -6.94
CA LEU A 112 -10.96 -17.49 -6.92
C LEU A 112 -12.00 -18.01 -7.94
N PHE A 113 -13.00 -17.18 -8.23
CA PHE A 113 -14.06 -17.48 -9.20
C PHE A 113 -14.03 -16.40 -10.27
N PRO A 114 -13.16 -16.55 -11.28
CA PRO A 114 -13.02 -15.55 -12.34
C PRO A 114 -14.30 -15.41 -13.17
N ASN A 115 -14.62 -14.18 -13.57
CA ASN A 115 -15.69 -13.87 -14.51
C ASN A 115 -15.07 -13.15 -15.72
N GLY A 116 -15.16 -13.78 -16.89
CA GLY A 116 -14.45 -13.30 -18.08
C GLY A 116 -12.93 -13.47 -18.00
N ILE A 117 -12.18 -12.73 -18.81
CA ILE A 117 -10.71 -12.74 -18.80
C ILE A 117 -10.23 -12.00 -17.54
N THR A 118 -9.74 -12.78 -16.57
CA THR A 118 -9.36 -12.32 -15.24
C THR A 118 -7.91 -12.64 -14.96
N ASN A 119 -7.10 -11.61 -14.72
CA ASN A 119 -5.69 -11.78 -14.42
C ASN A 119 -5.46 -12.57 -13.13
N GLN A 120 -4.57 -13.54 -13.19
CA GLN A 120 -4.18 -14.40 -12.08
C GLN A 120 -2.69 -14.23 -11.70
N ASP A 121 -1.99 -13.25 -12.29
CA ASP A 121 -0.59 -12.94 -11.99
C ASP A 121 -0.46 -12.06 -10.74
N ILE A 122 -1.48 -11.27 -10.47
CA ILE A 122 -1.55 -10.42 -9.28
C ILE A 122 -2.83 -10.71 -8.48
N ASN A 123 -2.78 -10.43 -7.18
CA ASN A 123 -3.95 -10.40 -6.32
C ASN A 123 -4.30 -8.94 -6.00
N ALA A 124 -5.41 -8.44 -6.53
CA ALA A 124 -5.81 -7.04 -6.34
C ALA A 124 -5.99 -6.67 -4.86
N ALA A 125 -6.55 -7.56 -4.03
CA ALA A 125 -6.74 -7.29 -2.61
C ALA A 125 -5.41 -7.11 -1.87
N GLU A 126 -4.40 -7.94 -2.18
CA GLU A 126 -3.05 -7.81 -1.62
C GLU A 126 -2.39 -6.51 -2.07
N LYS A 127 -2.47 -6.17 -3.37
CA LYS A 127 -1.88 -4.93 -3.91
C LYS A 127 -2.53 -3.68 -3.32
N ILE A 128 -3.83 -3.67 -3.15
CA ILE A 128 -4.57 -2.60 -2.48
C ILE A 128 -4.14 -2.47 -1.01
N TRP A 129 -4.02 -3.60 -0.31
CA TRP A 129 -3.57 -3.59 1.09
C TRP A 129 -2.12 -3.10 1.24
N GLU A 130 -1.21 -3.56 0.37
CA GLU A 130 0.17 -3.07 0.30
C GLU A 130 0.21 -1.55 0.05
N PHE A 131 -0.66 -1.06 -0.83
CA PHE A 131 -0.77 0.36 -1.13
C PHE A 131 -1.29 1.16 0.07
N PHE A 132 -2.40 0.75 0.69
CA PHE A 132 -2.99 1.46 1.82
C PHE A 132 -2.05 1.53 3.04
N ASN A 133 -1.24 0.50 3.26
CA ASN A 133 -0.26 0.49 4.35
C ASN A 133 0.86 1.52 4.19
N LYS A 134 0.99 2.17 3.04
CA LYS A 134 1.97 3.23 2.82
C LYS A 134 1.52 4.58 3.37
N TYR A 135 0.23 4.77 3.66
CA TYR A 135 -0.36 6.10 3.91
C TYR A 135 -1.16 6.17 5.20
N ASP A 136 -1.10 7.34 5.83
CA ASP A 136 -2.06 7.80 6.82
C ASP A 136 -2.70 9.11 6.35
N ILE A 137 -3.54 9.72 7.17
CA ILE A 137 -4.26 10.97 6.82
C ILE A 137 -3.30 12.17 6.61
N ASN A 138 -2.03 12.06 7.00
CA ASN A 138 -1.03 13.10 6.82
C ASN A 138 -0.16 12.87 5.56
N GLY A 139 -0.37 11.77 4.84
CA GLY A 139 0.36 11.38 3.64
C GLY A 139 1.19 10.11 3.79
N LEU A 140 2.31 10.02 3.07
CA LEU A 140 3.19 8.85 3.08
C LEU A 140 3.76 8.64 4.48
N ILE A 141 3.53 7.46 5.04
CA ILE A 141 4.18 7.02 6.28
C ILE A 141 5.66 6.80 5.97
N LEU A 142 6.46 7.81 6.23
CA LEU A 142 7.90 7.63 6.14
C LEU A 142 8.28 6.52 7.13
N PRO A 143 9.10 5.53 6.71
CA PRO A 143 9.67 4.64 7.68
C PRO A 143 10.32 5.56 8.71
N THR A 144 9.74 5.61 9.91
CA THR A 144 10.49 6.17 11.02
C THR A 144 11.82 5.42 10.94
N ASN A 145 12.88 6.12 10.54
CA ASN A 145 14.21 5.66 10.80
C ASN A 145 14.21 5.42 12.30
N ILE A 146 13.88 4.19 12.68
CA ILE A 146 14.52 3.59 13.81
C ILE A 146 15.97 3.58 13.30
N LYS A 147 16.66 4.73 13.42
CA LYS A 147 18.08 4.68 13.63
C LYS A 147 18.17 3.54 14.60
N ASN A 148 18.83 2.44 14.19
CA ASN A 148 19.48 1.62 15.17
C ASN A 148 20.23 2.65 16.02
N MET A 149 19.54 3.17 17.02
CA MET A 149 20.20 3.77 18.13
C MET A 149 20.93 2.60 18.75
N THR A 150 22.11 2.31 18.22
CA THR A 150 23.23 1.98 19.02
C THR A 150 23.54 3.25 19.85
N ALA A 151 22.51 3.81 20.48
CA ALA A 151 22.65 4.49 21.71
C ALA A 151 23.23 3.40 22.61
N GLU A 152 24.45 3.55 23.02
CA GLU A 152 24.92 2.86 24.22
C GLU A 152 23.79 3.03 25.23
N LYS A 153 22.99 1.97 25.42
CA LYS A 153 21.88 2.00 26.35
C LYS A 153 22.46 2.11 27.74
N SER A 154 22.67 3.33 28.19
CA SER A 154 23.02 3.62 29.57
C SER A 154 21.80 3.46 30.51
N ALA A 155 20.64 3.10 29.97
CA ALA A 155 19.44 2.91 30.77
C ALA A 155 19.62 1.67 31.68
N LYS A 156 19.57 1.92 32.98
CA LYS A 156 19.73 0.86 33.98
C LYS A 156 18.59 -0.14 33.90
N LEU A 157 18.89 -1.43 33.69
CA LEU A 157 17.91 -2.52 33.77
C LEU A 157 17.23 -2.53 35.13
N ILE A 158 15.91 -2.50 35.18
CA ILE A 158 15.12 -2.57 36.42
C ILE A 158 14.80 -4.02 36.76
N LYS A 159 14.23 -4.77 35.81
CA LYS A 159 13.80 -6.15 36.04
C LYS A 159 13.65 -6.91 34.72
N ILE A 160 13.66 -8.23 34.83
CA ILE A 160 13.35 -9.16 33.75
C ILE A 160 12.08 -9.89 34.15
N VAL A 161 11.12 -10.00 33.20
CA VAL A 161 9.86 -10.70 33.43
C VAL A 161 9.59 -11.74 32.35
N ASP A 162 8.84 -12.78 32.68
CA ASP A 162 8.33 -13.77 31.74
C ASP A 162 7.08 -13.25 31.01
N VAL A 163 6.51 -14.06 30.14
CA VAL A 163 5.29 -13.73 29.34
C VAL A 163 4.05 -13.48 30.21
N LEU A 164 4.06 -13.87 31.47
CA LEU A 164 2.99 -13.64 32.44
C LEU A 164 3.29 -12.44 33.37
N GLY A 165 4.37 -11.69 33.10
CA GLY A 165 4.77 -10.52 33.90
C GLY A 165 5.48 -10.85 35.21
N ARG A 166 5.80 -12.11 35.49
CA ARG A 166 6.47 -12.55 36.73
C ARG A 166 7.97 -12.27 36.64
N VAL A 167 8.55 -11.69 37.67
CA VAL A 167 10.00 -11.43 37.75
C VAL A 167 10.78 -12.76 37.70
N THR A 168 11.77 -12.81 36.83
CA THR A 168 12.58 -14.01 36.61
C THR A 168 14.05 -13.66 36.30
N VAL A 169 14.89 -14.67 36.20
CA VAL A 169 16.28 -14.54 35.74
C VAL A 169 16.40 -15.02 34.26
N PRO A 170 17.45 -14.58 33.54
CA PRO A 170 17.69 -15.04 32.17
C PRO A 170 17.70 -16.56 32.07
N LYS A 171 16.90 -17.11 31.16
CA LYS A 171 16.83 -18.54 30.84
C LYS A 171 17.02 -18.76 29.34
N ALA A 172 17.82 -19.74 28.96
CA ALA A 172 17.99 -20.14 27.57
C ALA A 172 16.66 -20.64 26.98
N ASN A 173 16.42 -20.35 25.68
CA ASN A 173 15.25 -20.76 24.90
C ASN A 173 13.91 -20.34 25.52
N THR A 174 13.90 -19.26 26.31
CA THR A 174 12.71 -18.71 26.95
C THR A 174 12.53 -17.25 26.52
N LEU A 175 11.30 -16.88 26.14
CA LEU A 175 10.94 -15.52 25.81
C LEU A 175 10.84 -14.68 27.10
N LEU A 176 11.65 -13.62 27.19
CA LEU A 176 11.75 -12.73 28.33
C LEU A 176 11.64 -11.26 27.90
N PHE A 177 11.11 -10.43 28.79
CA PHE A 177 11.05 -8.98 28.63
C PHE A 177 11.98 -8.31 29.64
N TYR A 178 12.89 -7.49 29.12
CA TYR A 178 13.86 -6.69 29.88
C TYR A 178 13.29 -5.28 30.00
N ILE A 179 13.00 -4.83 31.22
CA ILE A 179 12.38 -3.53 31.51
C ILE A 179 13.42 -2.58 32.06
N TYR A 180 13.59 -1.43 31.42
CA TYR A 180 14.61 -0.43 31.76
C TYR A 180 14.00 0.80 32.45
N LYS A 181 14.85 1.60 33.12
CA LYS A 181 14.44 2.77 33.92
C LYS A 181 13.81 3.88 33.10
N ASP A 182 14.14 3.96 31.83
CA ASP A 182 13.57 4.93 30.87
C ASP A 182 12.19 4.51 30.32
N GLY A 183 11.62 3.41 30.82
CA GLY A 183 10.34 2.86 30.38
C GLY A 183 10.46 1.95 29.15
N THR A 184 11.66 1.79 28.56
CA THR A 184 11.84 0.89 27.42
C THR A 184 11.70 -0.58 27.86
N VAL A 185 11.14 -1.40 26.94
CA VAL A 185 10.99 -2.84 27.11
C VAL A 185 11.63 -3.56 25.93
N GLU A 186 12.57 -4.45 26.19
CA GLU A 186 13.16 -5.31 25.18
C GLU A 186 12.66 -6.73 25.27
N LYS A 187 12.25 -7.29 24.16
CA LYS A 187 11.92 -8.71 24.01
C LYS A 187 13.17 -9.48 23.61
N ARG A 188 13.57 -10.49 24.40
CA ARG A 188 14.76 -11.32 24.12
C ARG A 188 14.46 -12.80 24.28
N ILE A 189 15.08 -13.60 23.41
CA ILE A 189 15.23 -15.06 23.56
C ILE A 189 16.73 -15.34 23.57
N LEU A 190 17.23 -15.88 24.66
CA LEU A 190 18.63 -16.33 24.75
C LEU A 190 18.73 -17.72 24.10
N VAL A 191 19.38 -17.80 22.96
CA VAL A 191 19.66 -19.06 22.26
C VAL A 191 20.98 -19.60 22.83
N LYS A 192 21.02 -20.90 23.14
CA LYS A 192 22.22 -21.58 23.62
C LYS A 192 23.04 -22.08 22.44
#